data_16dafd0aee4c1409b8ef3b2e29c8acda
#
_entry.id   16dafd0aee4c1409b8ef3b2e29c8acda
#
_cell.length_a   1.000
_cell.length_b   1.000
_cell.length_c   1.000
_cell.angle_alpha   90.00
_cell.angle_beta   90.00
_cell.angle_gamma   90.00
#
_symmetry.space_group_name_H-M   'P 1'
#
loop_
_entity.id
_entity.type
_entity.pdbx_description
1 polymer ?
#
loop_
_entity_poly.entity_id
_entity_poly.type
_entity_poly.pdbx_seq_one_letter_code
_entity_poly.pdbx_strand_id
1 'polypeptide(L)'
;MTAPALDLVALLRELVRRPTVSGDAGAQRDVLGTLTEVLRERAPHLQVTEGRDRDHPWTLLRTPADPGRRQLLLACHVDTVPATDPAAWQRDPFDGDLDGGRVWGRGGSDMKAGVVAAAAALAAADPGTPVALLLTSDEEIGSQGAAAAAAAVAELPVGAVVVPEATGNQVVLGHKGALWLAVRTAGRAAHGSTPERGHNAVLDLAALLARAGGVLPFRTDPFLGTETWNPGVVAGGTVPNVVPDRAEVVVDMRTVADGGDLLAWWRAQPEVADVEVRVDLPPVGTPADDPWVASLPAPVLPTPATYFTDASVLVQVVRGAPIVVWGPGTPAVMHAVDEYVELAEVEQAAAAFTDVVSRWNGPPAGSRREP
;
A
#
# COMPACT_ATOMS: atom_id res chain seq x y z
N MET A 1 11.18 -27.87 23.57
CA MET A 1 10.93 -28.33 22.20
C MET A 1 10.65 -27.07 21.38
N THR A 2 11.49 -26.74 20.39
CA THR A 2 11.22 -25.64 19.47
C THR A 2 10.01 -26.02 18.63
N ALA A 3 9.04 -25.12 18.50
CA ALA A 3 7.91 -25.31 17.58
C ALA A 3 8.44 -25.54 16.15
N PRO A 4 7.81 -26.40 15.35
CA PRO A 4 8.24 -26.61 13.97
C PRO A 4 8.17 -25.30 13.18
N ALA A 5 9.05 -25.13 12.18
CA ALA A 5 9.05 -23.95 11.33
C ALA A 5 7.68 -23.75 10.66
N LEU A 6 7.35 -22.50 10.33
CA LEU A 6 6.12 -22.17 9.61
C LEU A 6 6.16 -22.80 8.22
N ASP A 7 5.10 -23.50 7.84
CA ASP A 7 4.94 -23.99 6.46
C ASP A 7 4.50 -22.84 5.54
N LEU A 8 5.48 -22.25 4.84
CA LEU A 8 5.26 -21.08 3.99
C LEU A 8 4.28 -21.38 2.85
N VAL A 9 4.39 -22.57 2.25
CA VAL A 9 3.57 -22.98 1.11
C VAL A 9 2.12 -23.18 1.53
N ALA A 10 1.91 -23.91 2.61
CA ALA A 10 0.56 -24.17 3.13
C ALA A 10 -0.13 -22.86 3.54
N LEU A 11 0.58 -21.98 4.25
CA LEU A 11 0.02 -20.69 4.69
C LEU A 11 -0.29 -19.78 3.49
N LEU A 12 0.64 -19.64 2.54
CA LEU A 12 0.41 -18.80 1.36
C LEU A 12 -0.81 -19.25 0.57
N ARG A 13 -0.93 -20.56 0.30
CA ARG A 13 -2.08 -21.14 -0.39
C ARG A 13 -3.38 -20.92 0.37
N GLU A 14 -3.36 -21.03 1.69
CA GLU A 14 -4.52 -20.74 2.54
C GLU A 14 -4.95 -19.28 2.43
N LEU A 15 -4.00 -18.35 2.47
CA LEU A 15 -4.28 -16.91 2.34
C LEU A 15 -4.83 -16.57 0.95
N VAL A 16 -4.27 -17.13 -0.13
CA VAL A 16 -4.76 -16.90 -1.50
C VAL A 16 -6.20 -17.42 -1.66
N ARG A 17 -6.53 -18.56 -1.05
CA ARG A 17 -7.89 -19.14 -1.08
C ARG A 17 -8.95 -18.32 -0.36
N ARG A 18 -8.56 -17.31 0.38
CA ARG A 18 -9.47 -16.40 1.07
C ARG A 18 -9.53 -15.07 0.31
N PRO A 19 -10.60 -14.83 -0.47
CA PRO A 19 -10.79 -13.53 -1.12
C PRO A 19 -10.92 -12.44 -0.05
N THR A 20 -9.97 -11.52 -0.04
CA THR A 20 -9.93 -10.36 0.88
C THR A 20 -10.00 -9.07 0.08
N VAL A 21 -10.97 -8.98 -0.82
CA VAL A 21 -11.13 -7.81 -1.68
C VAL A 21 -11.32 -6.57 -0.82
N SER A 22 -10.64 -5.47 -1.18
CA SER A 22 -10.73 -4.19 -0.46
C SER A 22 -12.18 -3.75 -0.28
N GLY A 23 -12.53 -3.27 0.91
CA GLY A 23 -13.89 -2.97 1.33
C GLY A 23 -14.63 -4.15 1.97
N ASP A 24 -14.14 -5.40 1.88
CA ASP A 24 -14.69 -6.53 2.64
C ASP A 24 -13.99 -6.69 4.00
N ALA A 25 -14.33 -5.80 4.91
CA ALA A 25 -13.77 -5.80 6.26
C ALA A 25 -14.02 -7.11 7.04
N GLY A 26 -15.04 -7.88 6.66
CA GLY A 26 -15.32 -9.19 7.25
C GLY A 26 -14.27 -10.22 6.88
N ALA A 27 -14.05 -10.42 5.57
CA ALA A 27 -13.06 -11.35 5.05
C ALA A 27 -11.63 -10.98 5.49
N GLN A 28 -11.30 -9.68 5.50
CA GLN A 28 -10.01 -9.19 5.97
C GLN A 28 -9.79 -9.48 7.45
N ARG A 29 -10.80 -9.26 8.30
CA ARG A 29 -10.74 -9.60 9.74
C ARG A 29 -10.54 -11.08 9.98
N ASP A 30 -11.19 -11.93 9.21
CA ASP A 30 -11.04 -13.38 9.32
C ASP A 30 -9.60 -13.83 8.99
N VAL A 31 -8.98 -13.21 7.99
CA VAL A 31 -7.57 -13.46 7.65
C VAL A 31 -6.63 -12.95 8.73
N LEU A 32 -6.86 -11.75 9.28
CA LEU A 32 -6.09 -11.23 10.41
C LEU A 32 -6.18 -12.15 11.63
N GLY A 33 -7.37 -12.67 11.94
CA GLY A 33 -7.59 -13.65 13.00
C GLY A 33 -6.80 -14.94 12.77
N THR A 34 -6.88 -15.50 11.56
CA THR A 34 -6.13 -16.69 11.17
C THR A 34 -4.61 -16.51 11.34
N LEU A 35 -4.07 -15.40 10.85
CA LEU A 35 -2.63 -15.09 10.99
C LEU A 35 -2.24 -14.93 12.46
N THR A 36 -3.09 -14.29 13.26
CA THR A 36 -2.88 -14.13 14.71
C THR A 36 -2.84 -15.47 15.43
N GLU A 37 -3.76 -16.38 15.12
CA GLU A 37 -3.80 -17.74 15.70
C GLU A 37 -2.55 -18.53 15.34
N VAL A 38 -2.21 -18.58 14.04
CA VAL A 38 -1.01 -19.28 13.54
C VAL A 38 0.27 -18.76 14.22
N LEU A 39 0.40 -17.44 14.37
CA LEU A 39 1.57 -16.84 14.99
C LEU A 39 1.61 -17.08 16.50
N ARG A 40 0.48 -17.05 17.20
CA ARG A 40 0.42 -17.38 18.63
C ARG A 40 0.74 -18.83 18.95
N GLU A 41 0.36 -19.76 18.09
CA GLU A 41 0.73 -21.16 18.23
C GLU A 41 2.25 -21.37 18.12
N ARG A 42 2.93 -20.61 17.28
CA ARG A 42 4.37 -20.72 17.02
C ARG A 42 5.21 -19.90 18.01
N ALA A 43 4.72 -18.73 18.38
CA ALA A 43 5.37 -17.76 19.25
C ALA A 43 4.39 -17.26 20.32
N PRO A 44 4.07 -18.07 21.35
CA PRO A 44 3.06 -17.74 22.38
C PRO A 44 3.40 -16.50 23.21
N HIS A 45 4.63 -16.03 23.14
CA HIS A 45 5.11 -14.82 23.82
C HIS A 45 4.69 -13.52 23.12
N LEU A 46 4.16 -13.56 21.91
CA LEU A 46 3.79 -12.37 21.16
C LEU A 46 2.66 -11.59 21.86
N GLN A 47 2.86 -10.29 21.96
CA GLN A 47 1.84 -9.35 22.37
C GLN A 47 1.03 -8.95 21.14
N VAL A 48 -0.29 -8.96 21.25
CA VAL A 48 -1.22 -8.63 20.17
C VAL A 48 -2.05 -7.42 20.54
N THR A 49 -2.14 -6.46 19.62
CA THR A 49 -3.03 -5.32 19.70
C THR A 49 -3.87 -5.31 18.41
N GLU A 50 -5.17 -5.26 18.56
CA GLU A 50 -6.11 -5.24 17.45
C GLU A 50 -6.81 -3.89 17.36
N GLY A 51 -7.06 -3.42 16.15
CA GLY A 51 -7.85 -2.23 15.90
C GLY A 51 -9.32 -2.45 16.24
N ARG A 52 -9.93 -1.41 16.80
CA ARG A 52 -11.37 -1.41 17.11
C ARG A 52 -12.23 -0.91 15.96
N ASP A 53 -11.62 -0.37 14.93
CA ASP A 53 -12.31 0.03 13.72
C ASP A 53 -12.91 -1.20 13.05
N ARG A 54 -14.22 -1.14 12.75
CA ARG A 54 -14.93 -2.25 12.12
C ARG A 54 -14.79 -2.26 10.61
N ASP A 55 -14.51 -1.10 10.03
CA ASP A 55 -14.48 -0.91 8.58
C ASP A 55 -13.05 -1.13 8.04
N HIS A 56 -12.02 -0.77 8.85
CA HIS A 56 -10.61 -0.92 8.47
C HIS A 56 -9.84 -1.69 9.56
N PRO A 57 -10.01 -3.02 9.64
CA PRO A 57 -9.37 -3.83 10.68
C PRO A 57 -7.85 -3.88 10.50
N TRP A 58 -7.13 -3.91 11.61
CA TRP A 58 -5.68 -4.10 11.64
C TRP A 58 -5.27 -4.87 12.87
N THR A 59 -4.10 -5.51 12.80
CA THR A 59 -3.49 -6.24 13.91
C THR A 59 -2.00 -5.92 13.99
N LEU A 60 -1.52 -5.61 15.20
CA LEU A 60 -0.13 -5.40 15.52
C LEU A 60 0.34 -6.51 16.46
N LEU A 61 1.28 -7.34 15.99
CA LEU A 61 1.94 -8.39 16.78
C LEU A 61 3.37 -7.96 17.04
N ARG A 62 3.84 -8.12 18.28
CA ARG A 62 5.21 -7.76 18.64
C ARG A 62 5.79 -8.69 19.70
N THR A 63 7.09 -8.80 19.71
CA THR A 63 7.82 -9.44 20.80
C THR A 63 7.75 -8.60 22.08
N PRO A 64 7.87 -9.19 23.28
CA PRO A 64 7.90 -8.49 24.56
C PRO A 64 9.28 -7.89 24.87
N ALA A 65 9.93 -7.30 23.87
CA ALA A 65 11.26 -6.73 24.01
C ALA A 65 11.28 -5.47 24.89
N ASP A 66 12.47 -5.07 25.33
CA ASP A 66 12.70 -3.85 26.11
C ASP A 66 12.08 -2.61 25.42
N PRO A 67 11.15 -1.89 26.07
CA PRO A 67 10.52 -0.71 25.51
C PRO A 67 11.52 0.46 25.26
N GLY A 68 12.70 0.41 25.86
CA GLY A 68 13.81 1.35 25.60
C GLY A 68 14.54 1.10 24.28
N ARG A 69 14.20 0.03 23.54
CA ARG A 69 14.82 -0.34 22.28
C ARG A 69 13.89 -0.05 21.08
N ARG A 70 14.47 0.46 20.00
CA ARG A 70 13.72 0.71 18.75
C ARG A 70 13.38 -0.59 18.05
N GLN A 71 12.14 -0.73 17.64
CA GLN A 71 11.63 -1.91 16.96
C GLN A 71 11.88 -1.88 15.45
N LEU A 72 12.17 -3.03 14.87
CA LEU A 72 12.02 -3.26 13.44
C LEU A 72 10.54 -3.54 13.17
N LEU A 73 9.91 -2.74 12.32
CA LEU A 73 8.53 -2.91 11.93
C LEU A 73 8.46 -3.56 10.54
N LEU A 74 7.81 -4.71 10.43
CA LEU A 74 7.37 -5.30 9.18
C LEU A 74 5.91 -4.89 8.99
N ALA A 75 5.54 -4.29 7.86
CA ALA A 75 4.20 -3.78 7.63
C ALA A 75 3.62 -4.35 6.34
N CYS A 76 2.49 -5.03 6.42
CA CYS A 76 1.89 -5.77 5.32
C CYS A 76 0.39 -5.52 5.28
N HIS A 77 -0.19 -5.35 4.09
CA HIS A 77 -1.63 -5.42 3.92
C HIS A 77 -2.11 -6.83 3.60
N VAL A 78 -3.36 -7.14 3.94
CA VAL A 78 -3.98 -8.45 3.70
C VAL A 78 -5.06 -8.40 2.62
N ASP A 79 -5.48 -7.21 2.21
CA ASP A 79 -6.46 -7.03 1.15
C ASP A 79 -5.89 -7.23 -0.24
N THR A 80 -6.75 -7.25 -1.23
CA THR A 80 -6.40 -7.40 -2.65
C THR A 80 -7.38 -6.62 -3.52
N VAL A 81 -6.96 -6.22 -4.71
CA VAL A 81 -7.91 -5.79 -5.73
C VAL A 81 -8.83 -6.96 -6.16
N PRO A 82 -10.01 -6.67 -6.74
CA PRO A 82 -10.88 -7.71 -7.30
C PRO A 82 -10.15 -8.52 -8.39
N ALA A 83 -10.59 -9.77 -8.60
CA ALA A 83 -10.12 -10.58 -9.74
C ALA A 83 -10.60 -10.05 -11.10
N THR A 84 -11.39 -8.99 -11.12
CA THR A 84 -12.02 -8.32 -12.28
C THR A 84 -12.90 -9.27 -13.09
N ASP A 85 -12.41 -9.85 -14.18
CA ASP A 85 -13.14 -10.85 -14.99
C ASP A 85 -12.58 -12.25 -14.72
N PRO A 86 -13.24 -13.07 -13.85
CA PRO A 86 -12.75 -14.42 -13.56
C PRO A 86 -12.67 -15.32 -14.80
N ALA A 87 -13.44 -15.05 -15.86
CA ALA A 87 -13.41 -15.82 -17.08
C ALA A 87 -12.14 -15.56 -17.92
N ALA A 88 -11.42 -14.49 -17.67
CA ALA A 88 -10.14 -14.20 -18.31
C ALA A 88 -8.97 -14.99 -17.68
N TRP A 89 -9.15 -15.56 -16.49
CA TRP A 89 -8.13 -16.33 -15.80
C TRP A 89 -8.04 -17.75 -16.36
N GLN A 90 -6.82 -18.25 -16.51
CA GLN A 90 -6.59 -19.65 -16.89
C GLN A 90 -6.84 -20.61 -15.72
N ARG A 91 -6.82 -20.13 -14.49
CA ARG A 91 -7.04 -20.84 -13.23
C ARG A 91 -7.99 -20.02 -12.36
N ASP A 92 -8.66 -20.67 -11.40
CA ASP A 92 -9.45 -19.91 -10.41
C ASP A 92 -8.53 -18.96 -9.64
N PRO A 93 -8.83 -17.63 -9.62
CA PRO A 93 -8.00 -16.64 -8.95
C PRO A 93 -7.86 -16.86 -7.44
N PHE A 94 -8.69 -17.68 -6.83
CA PHE A 94 -8.68 -17.96 -5.39
C PHE A 94 -8.46 -19.44 -5.04
N ASP A 95 -7.94 -20.25 -5.95
CA ASP A 95 -7.65 -21.65 -5.65
C ASP A 95 -6.30 -21.87 -4.94
N GLY A 96 -5.39 -20.91 -5.05
CA GLY A 96 -4.03 -21.02 -4.50
C GLY A 96 -3.30 -22.23 -5.09
N ASP A 97 -3.45 -22.44 -6.39
CA ASP A 97 -2.89 -23.59 -7.09
C ASP A 97 -1.36 -23.56 -7.07
N LEU A 98 -0.76 -24.72 -6.82
CA LEU A 98 0.69 -24.89 -6.81
C LEU A 98 1.10 -25.67 -8.05
N ASP A 99 1.75 -24.98 -8.99
CA ASP A 99 2.22 -25.60 -10.23
C ASP A 99 3.52 -24.93 -10.71
N GLY A 100 4.45 -25.73 -11.17
CA GLY A 100 5.72 -25.26 -11.73
C GLY A 100 6.59 -24.45 -10.75
N GLY A 101 6.47 -24.66 -9.43
CA GLY A 101 7.18 -23.88 -8.41
C GLY A 101 6.54 -22.54 -8.10
N ARG A 102 5.31 -22.30 -8.57
CA ARG A 102 4.53 -21.07 -8.38
C ARG A 102 3.27 -21.32 -7.59
N VAL A 103 2.92 -20.39 -6.74
CA VAL A 103 1.56 -20.28 -6.18
C VAL A 103 0.79 -19.25 -7.04
N TRP A 104 -0.27 -19.72 -7.67
CA TRP A 104 -1.12 -18.93 -8.55
C TRP A 104 -2.33 -18.39 -7.80
N GLY A 105 -2.69 -17.18 -8.07
CA GLY A 105 -3.92 -16.55 -7.59
C GLY A 105 -3.76 -15.11 -7.16
N ARG A 106 -4.90 -14.41 -7.06
CA ARG A 106 -5.00 -13.01 -6.67
C ARG A 106 -4.43 -12.80 -5.26
N GLY A 107 -3.56 -11.79 -5.14
CA GLY A 107 -2.87 -11.49 -3.90
C GLY A 107 -1.65 -12.38 -3.65
N GLY A 108 -1.32 -13.30 -4.56
CA GLY A 108 -0.14 -14.15 -4.44
C GLY A 108 1.14 -13.33 -4.41
N SER A 109 1.27 -12.37 -5.32
CA SER A 109 2.39 -11.43 -5.40
C SER A 109 2.14 -10.17 -4.59
N ASP A 110 0.91 -9.68 -4.58
CA ASP A 110 0.49 -8.42 -3.95
C ASP A 110 -0.53 -8.64 -2.83
N MET A 111 -0.17 -8.69 -1.51
CA MET A 111 1.22 -8.93 -1.04
C MET A 111 1.25 -10.13 -0.07
N LYS A 112 0.35 -11.14 -0.24
CA LYS A 112 0.24 -12.27 0.70
C LYS A 112 1.52 -13.09 0.82
N ALA A 113 2.36 -13.13 -0.23
CA ALA A 113 3.69 -13.73 -0.15
C ALA A 113 4.59 -12.96 0.82
N GLY A 114 4.56 -11.63 0.78
CA GLY A 114 5.23 -10.77 1.74
C GLY A 114 4.73 -10.96 3.17
N VAL A 115 3.40 -11.08 3.34
CA VAL A 115 2.77 -11.42 4.64
C VAL A 115 3.36 -12.70 5.23
N VAL A 116 3.44 -13.77 4.40
CA VAL A 116 3.96 -15.08 4.84
C VAL A 116 5.43 -15.00 5.22
N ALA A 117 6.24 -14.31 4.43
CA ALA A 117 7.67 -14.12 4.71
C ALA A 117 7.90 -13.32 6.02
N ALA A 118 7.14 -12.24 6.22
CA ALA A 118 7.19 -11.43 7.44
C ALA A 118 6.70 -12.20 8.67
N ALA A 119 5.61 -12.98 8.53
CA ALA A 119 5.09 -13.85 9.59
C ALA A 119 6.12 -14.91 10.02
N ALA A 120 6.84 -15.50 9.06
CA ALA A 120 7.89 -16.47 9.35
C ALA A 120 9.04 -15.84 10.15
N ALA A 121 9.47 -14.64 9.77
CA ALA A 121 10.52 -13.90 10.46
C ALA A 121 10.11 -13.53 11.90
N LEU A 122 8.86 -13.09 12.11
CA LEU A 122 8.34 -12.80 13.45
C LEU A 122 8.23 -14.06 14.30
N ALA A 123 7.74 -15.19 13.74
CA ALA A 123 7.60 -16.45 14.44
C ALA A 123 8.95 -17.03 14.87
N ALA A 124 10.02 -16.75 14.14
CA ALA A 124 11.38 -17.18 14.45
C ALA A 124 12.13 -16.22 15.40
N ALA A 125 11.55 -15.06 15.73
CA ALA A 125 12.22 -14.06 16.55
C ALA A 125 12.31 -14.49 18.01
N ASP A 126 13.48 -14.28 18.62
CA ASP A 126 13.63 -14.42 20.07
C ASP A 126 12.77 -13.39 20.82
N PRO A 127 12.21 -13.73 22.00
CA PRO A 127 11.39 -12.81 22.77
C PRO A 127 12.04 -11.46 23.10
N GLY A 128 13.38 -11.42 23.17
CA GLY A 128 14.15 -10.21 23.45
C GLY A 128 14.48 -9.37 22.23
N THR A 129 14.25 -9.86 21.02
CA THR A 129 14.48 -9.11 19.77
C THR A 129 13.37 -8.10 19.54
N PRO A 130 13.63 -6.78 19.46
CA PRO A 130 12.58 -5.78 19.33
C PRO A 130 12.04 -5.72 17.89
N VAL A 131 11.06 -6.56 17.57
CA VAL A 131 10.42 -6.66 16.27
C VAL A 131 8.90 -6.63 16.39
N ALA A 132 8.24 -6.03 15.42
CA ALA A 132 6.80 -5.95 15.28
C ALA A 132 6.36 -6.28 13.86
N LEU A 133 5.18 -6.88 13.71
CA LEU A 133 4.47 -7.09 12.46
C LEU A 133 3.13 -6.34 12.54
N LEU A 134 2.94 -5.38 11.66
CA LEU A 134 1.68 -4.73 11.43
C LEU A 134 1.00 -5.39 10.23
N LEU A 135 -0.22 -5.84 10.44
CA LEU A 135 -1.10 -6.36 9.39
C LEU A 135 -2.26 -5.37 9.22
N THR A 136 -2.45 -4.87 8.02
CA THR A 136 -3.43 -3.82 7.68
C THR A 136 -4.46 -4.33 6.67
N SER A 137 -5.54 -3.60 6.53
CA SER A 137 -6.59 -3.76 5.54
C SER A 137 -6.64 -2.57 4.58
N ASP A 138 -7.31 -2.74 3.45
CA ASP A 138 -7.71 -1.64 2.55
C ASP A 138 -6.55 -0.72 2.12
N GLU A 139 -5.37 -1.29 1.88
CA GLU A 139 -4.24 -0.58 1.29
C GLU A 139 -4.59 -0.11 -0.12
N GLU A 140 -5.16 -0.99 -0.93
CA GLU A 140 -5.47 -0.84 -2.35
C GLU A 140 -6.48 0.27 -2.67
N ILE A 141 -7.20 0.75 -1.65
CA ILE A 141 -8.15 1.87 -1.76
C ILE A 141 -7.69 3.12 -0.98
N GLY A 142 -6.37 3.21 -0.68
CA GLY A 142 -5.73 4.39 -0.09
C GLY A 142 -5.25 4.19 1.33
N SER A 143 -4.69 3.02 1.67
CA SER A 143 -4.01 2.72 2.95
C SER A 143 -4.87 2.98 4.19
N GLN A 144 -6.18 2.66 4.11
CA GLN A 144 -7.14 3.00 5.17
C GLN A 144 -6.84 2.26 6.49
N GLY A 145 -6.46 0.98 6.41
CA GLY A 145 -6.09 0.20 7.59
C GLY A 145 -4.80 0.69 8.25
N ALA A 146 -3.81 1.11 7.46
CA ALA A 146 -2.60 1.75 8.00
C ALA A 146 -2.94 3.08 8.68
N ALA A 147 -3.85 3.88 8.10
CA ALA A 147 -4.34 5.12 8.71
C ALA A 147 -5.07 4.84 10.05
N ALA A 148 -5.89 3.80 10.11
CA ALA A 148 -6.54 3.36 11.34
C ALA A 148 -5.53 2.87 12.41
N ALA A 149 -4.42 2.26 11.99
CA ALA A 149 -3.34 1.78 12.86
C ALA A 149 -2.35 2.87 13.29
N ALA A 150 -2.33 4.04 12.63
CA ALA A 150 -1.30 5.06 12.76
C ALA A 150 -1.04 5.49 14.23
N ALA A 151 -2.10 5.65 15.03
CA ALA A 151 -1.96 6.01 16.44
C ALA A 151 -1.23 4.92 17.24
N ALA A 152 -1.53 3.64 17.00
CA ALA A 152 -0.86 2.54 17.68
C ALA A 152 0.61 2.42 17.26
N VAL A 153 0.92 2.67 15.98
CA VAL A 153 2.31 2.70 15.49
C VAL A 153 3.08 3.87 16.07
N ALA A 154 2.47 5.05 16.22
CA ALA A 154 3.10 6.25 16.79
C ALA A 154 3.56 6.05 18.26
N GLU A 155 2.94 5.13 19.00
CA GLU A 155 3.35 4.74 20.35
C GLU A 155 4.60 3.84 20.37
N LEU A 156 4.98 3.26 19.23
CA LEU A 156 6.14 2.39 19.13
C LEU A 156 7.41 3.21 18.87
N PRO A 157 8.52 2.85 19.52
CA PRO A 157 9.84 3.40 19.18
C PRO A 157 10.36 2.69 17.90
N VAL A 158 9.81 3.00 16.73
CA VAL A 158 10.24 2.37 15.47
C VAL A 158 11.65 2.82 15.09
N GLY A 159 12.50 1.88 14.70
CA GLY A 159 13.89 2.11 14.30
C GLY A 159 14.13 1.95 12.80
N ALA A 160 13.36 1.08 12.15
CA ALA A 160 13.32 0.89 10.70
C ALA A 160 12.01 0.19 10.31
N VAL A 161 11.62 0.33 9.04
CA VAL A 161 10.41 -0.30 8.50
C VAL A 161 10.75 -1.04 7.22
N VAL A 162 10.24 -2.26 7.09
CA VAL A 162 10.18 -3.01 5.84
C VAL A 162 8.71 -3.14 5.45
N VAL A 163 8.38 -2.78 4.22
CA VAL A 163 7.07 -3.06 3.60
C VAL A 163 7.30 -4.17 2.57
N PRO A 164 6.87 -5.42 2.84
CA PRO A 164 7.20 -6.60 2.03
C PRO A 164 6.40 -6.73 0.73
N GLU A 165 6.29 -5.65 -0.04
CA GLU A 165 5.67 -5.63 -1.36
C GLU A 165 6.52 -6.33 -2.43
N ALA A 166 5.90 -6.66 -3.56
CA ALA A 166 6.55 -7.32 -4.67
C ALA A 166 7.63 -6.46 -5.32
N THR A 167 8.90 -6.80 -5.06
CA THR A 167 10.08 -6.13 -5.64
C THR A 167 11.10 -7.10 -6.23
N GLY A 168 10.73 -8.38 -6.40
CA GLY A 168 11.68 -9.43 -6.80
C GLY A 168 12.82 -9.60 -5.78
N ASN A 169 12.51 -9.43 -4.49
CA ASN A 169 13.48 -9.46 -3.40
C ASN A 169 14.62 -8.41 -3.49
N GLN A 170 14.39 -7.31 -4.17
CA GLN A 170 15.33 -6.18 -4.21
C GLN A 170 14.83 -5.07 -3.29
N VAL A 171 15.76 -4.37 -2.64
CA VAL A 171 15.43 -3.24 -1.77
C VAL A 171 15.12 -2.01 -2.60
N VAL A 172 13.92 -1.46 -2.45
CA VAL A 172 13.49 -0.21 -3.07
C VAL A 172 13.41 0.87 -2.00
N LEU A 173 14.06 2.01 -2.25
CA LEU A 173 14.25 3.04 -1.24
C LEU A 173 13.06 4.01 -1.08
N GLY A 174 12.00 3.82 -1.87
CA GLY A 174 10.80 4.65 -1.76
C GLY A 174 9.94 4.62 -3.01
N HIS A 175 8.89 5.42 -2.97
CA HIS A 175 7.88 5.52 -4.03
C HIS A 175 7.23 6.90 -4.04
N LYS A 176 6.57 7.25 -5.14
CA LYS A 176 5.76 8.48 -5.21
C LYS A 176 4.57 8.40 -4.26
N GLY A 177 4.09 9.55 -3.85
CA GLY A 177 2.79 9.69 -3.20
C GLY A 177 1.64 9.56 -4.20
N ALA A 178 0.42 9.60 -3.68
CA ALA A 178 -0.81 9.59 -4.48
C ALA A 178 -1.75 10.70 -4.01
N LEU A 179 -2.25 11.51 -4.94
CA LEU A 179 -3.30 12.49 -4.72
C LEU A 179 -4.45 12.21 -5.68
N TRP A 180 -5.55 11.66 -5.15
CA TRP A 180 -6.76 11.41 -5.95
C TRP A 180 -7.80 12.47 -5.66
N LEU A 181 -8.23 13.15 -6.70
CA LEU A 181 -9.21 14.22 -6.61
C LEU A 181 -10.45 13.90 -7.45
N ALA A 182 -11.64 14.12 -6.88
CA ALA A 182 -12.86 14.26 -7.67
C ALA A 182 -13.10 15.74 -7.93
N VAL A 183 -12.92 16.15 -9.17
CA VAL A 183 -13.07 17.54 -9.63
C VAL A 183 -14.40 17.68 -10.37
N ARG A 184 -15.24 18.60 -9.89
CA ARG A 184 -16.61 18.80 -10.40
C ARG A 184 -16.77 20.15 -11.08
N THR A 185 -17.46 20.15 -12.21
CA THR A 185 -17.93 21.35 -12.88
C THR A 185 -19.45 21.46 -12.77
N ALA A 186 -19.97 22.68 -12.75
CA ALA A 186 -21.38 22.95 -12.61
C ALA A 186 -21.89 23.83 -13.77
N GLY A 187 -23.07 23.49 -14.26
CA GLY A 187 -23.73 24.18 -15.33
C GLY A 187 -25.19 24.55 -15.00
N ARG A 188 -25.99 24.71 -16.06
CA ARG A 188 -27.41 24.95 -15.95
C ARG A 188 -28.14 24.14 -17.01
N ALA A 189 -29.07 23.29 -16.58
CA ALA A 189 -29.89 22.49 -17.48
C ALA A 189 -30.79 23.37 -18.38
N ALA A 190 -30.93 22.92 -19.62
CA ALA A 190 -31.87 23.47 -20.61
C ALA A 190 -32.25 22.39 -21.62
N HIS A 191 -33.25 22.62 -22.44
CA HIS A 191 -33.58 21.71 -23.53
C HIS A 191 -32.43 21.64 -24.56
N GLY A 192 -32.04 20.42 -24.97
CA GLY A 192 -30.89 20.20 -25.86
C GLY A 192 -31.00 20.89 -27.24
N SER A 193 -32.22 21.28 -27.68
CA SER A 193 -32.44 22.05 -28.88
C SER A 193 -32.23 23.58 -28.71
N THR A 194 -32.12 24.06 -27.49
CA THR A 194 -31.87 25.46 -27.13
C THR A 194 -30.71 25.59 -26.14
N PRO A 195 -29.51 25.05 -26.48
CA PRO A 195 -28.38 24.96 -25.55
C PRO A 195 -27.88 26.31 -25.03
N GLU A 196 -28.12 27.39 -25.80
CA GLU A 196 -27.80 28.76 -25.41
C GLU A 196 -28.57 29.25 -24.17
N ARG A 197 -29.63 28.58 -23.78
CA ARG A 197 -30.39 28.83 -22.53
C ARG A 197 -29.81 28.13 -21.33
N GLY A 198 -28.91 27.17 -21.53
CA GLY A 198 -28.20 26.41 -20.51
C GLY A 198 -26.78 26.90 -20.28
N HIS A 199 -26.04 26.11 -19.53
CA HIS A 199 -24.58 26.14 -19.42
C HIS A 199 -24.10 24.70 -19.28
N ASN A 200 -23.21 24.28 -20.18
CA ASN A 200 -22.86 22.87 -20.31
C ASN A 200 -21.62 22.50 -19.46
N ALA A 201 -21.82 21.87 -18.32
CA ALA A 201 -20.74 21.45 -17.42
C ALA A 201 -19.76 20.44 -18.06
N VAL A 202 -20.22 19.60 -19.01
CA VAL A 202 -19.33 18.65 -19.71
C VAL A 202 -18.36 19.39 -20.63
N LEU A 203 -18.78 20.46 -21.28
CA LEU A 203 -17.88 21.28 -22.12
C LEU A 203 -16.86 22.03 -21.27
N ASP A 204 -17.24 22.51 -20.08
CA ASP A 204 -16.31 23.14 -19.15
C ASP A 204 -15.27 22.13 -18.67
N LEU A 205 -15.70 20.93 -18.30
CA LEU A 205 -14.77 19.85 -17.90
C LEU A 205 -13.82 19.48 -19.03
N ALA A 206 -14.31 19.35 -20.27
CA ALA A 206 -13.48 19.02 -21.43
C ALA A 206 -12.41 20.11 -21.70
N ALA A 207 -12.79 21.41 -21.61
CA ALA A 207 -11.86 22.50 -21.73
C ALA A 207 -10.80 22.54 -20.62
N LEU A 208 -11.22 22.28 -19.40
CA LEU A 208 -10.32 22.17 -18.25
C LEU A 208 -9.29 21.03 -18.43
N LEU A 209 -9.74 19.83 -18.80
CA LEU A 209 -8.86 18.68 -19.01
C LEU A 209 -7.88 18.90 -20.17
N ALA A 210 -8.34 19.48 -21.28
CA ALA A 210 -7.47 19.80 -22.42
C ALA A 210 -6.35 20.77 -22.04
N ARG A 211 -6.60 21.70 -21.11
CA ARG A 211 -5.61 22.67 -20.62
C ARG A 211 -4.70 22.07 -19.56
N ALA A 212 -5.24 21.26 -18.64
CA ALA A 212 -4.53 20.76 -17.46
C ALA A 212 -3.20 20.05 -17.81
N GLY A 213 -3.19 19.21 -18.84
CA GLY A 213 -2.02 18.44 -19.24
C GLY A 213 -0.77 19.24 -19.60
N GLY A 214 -0.93 20.53 -19.95
CA GLY A 214 0.18 21.41 -20.33
C GLY A 214 0.59 22.44 -19.27
N VAL A 215 -0.18 22.55 -18.16
CA VAL A 215 0.02 23.65 -17.19
C VAL A 215 -0.03 23.24 -15.72
N LEU A 216 -0.26 21.95 -15.43
CA LEU A 216 -0.17 21.47 -14.07
C LEU A 216 1.23 21.75 -13.49
N PRO A 217 1.33 22.26 -12.25
CA PRO A 217 2.61 22.68 -11.65
C PRO A 217 3.42 21.49 -11.13
N PHE A 218 3.77 20.55 -12.02
CA PHE A 218 4.51 19.36 -11.69
C PHE A 218 5.91 19.66 -11.17
N ARG A 219 6.27 19.01 -10.08
CA ARG A 219 7.61 18.99 -9.50
C ARG A 219 8.41 17.79 -10.02
N THR A 220 9.72 17.87 -9.89
CA THR A 220 10.64 16.76 -10.18
C THR A 220 11.57 16.58 -8.99
N ASP A 221 11.66 15.34 -8.53
CA ASP A 221 12.63 14.90 -7.51
C ASP A 221 13.74 14.08 -8.19
N PRO A 222 15.00 14.21 -7.77
CA PRO A 222 16.14 13.48 -8.39
C PRO A 222 15.99 11.95 -8.32
N PHE A 223 15.35 11.40 -7.27
CA PHE A 223 15.15 9.97 -7.09
C PHE A 223 13.77 9.53 -7.57
N LEU A 224 12.70 10.23 -7.14
CA LEU A 224 11.31 9.85 -7.44
C LEU A 224 10.88 10.21 -8.88
N GLY A 225 11.66 11.07 -9.56
CA GLY A 225 11.32 11.53 -10.91
C GLY A 225 10.27 12.64 -10.92
N THR A 226 9.56 12.80 -12.05
CA THR A 226 8.56 13.87 -12.22
C THR A 226 7.16 13.39 -11.81
N GLU A 227 6.39 14.29 -11.22
CA GLU A 227 4.96 14.07 -10.93
C GLU A 227 4.18 13.75 -12.21
N THR A 228 3.11 12.98 -12.05
CA THR A 228 2.27 12.55 -13.16
C THR A 228 0.79 12.72 -12.83
N TRP A 229 -0.07 12.72 -13.84
CA TRP A 229 -1.52 12.72 -13.67
C TRP A 229 -2.19 11.78 -14.67
N ASN A 230 -3.34 11.24 -14.28
CA ASN A 230 -4.20 10.42 -15.11
C ASN A 230 -5.67 10.73 -14.81
N PRO A 231 -6.46 11.28 -15.76
CA PRO A 231 -7.91 11.37 -15.62
C PRO A 231 -8.52 9.98 -15.82
N GLY A 232 -8.71 9.26 -14.70
CA GLY A 232 -9.07 7.85 -14.70
C GLY A 232 -10.55 7.58 -14.93
N VAL A 233 -11.44 8.47 -14.42
CA VAL A 233 -12.89 8.33 -14.56
C VAL A 233 -13.49 9.67 -14.95
N VAL A 234 -14.38 9.69 -15.95
CA VAL A 234 -15.14 10.87 -16.34
C VAL A 234 -16.62 10.52 -16.40
N ALA A 235 -17.46 11.35 -15.79
CA ALA A 235 -18.91 11.22 -15.83
C ALA A 235 -19.57 12.60 -15.98
N GLY A 236 -20.72 12.67 -16.70
CA GLY A 236 -21.46 13.91 -16.84
C GLY A 236 -22.71 13.79 -17.70
N GLY A 237 -23.68 14.65 -17.43
CA GLY A 237 -25.00 14.61 -18.09
C GLY A 237 -25.87 13.46 -17.60
N THR A 238 -27.12 13.42 -18.11
CA THR A 238 -28.12 12.41 -17.76
C THR A 238 -28.77 11.78 -18.98
N VAL A 239 -29.21 12.62 -19.92
CA VAL A 239 -29.86 12.21 -21.19
C VAL A 239 -29.44 13.16 -22.31
N PRO A 240 -29.42 12.73 -23.59
CA PRO A 240 -28.82 13.51 -24.68
C PRO A 240 -29.58 14.78 -25.06
N ASN A 241 -30.86 14.89 -24.68
CA ASN A 241 -31.70 16.04 -24.98
C ASN A 241 -31.80 17.09 -23.86
N VAL A 242 -30.91 16.99 -22.86
CA VAL A 242 -30.78 17.97 -21.76
C VAL A 242 -29.34 18.47 -21.71
N VAL A 243 -29.15 19.78 -21.63
CA VAL A 243 -27.82 20.38 -21.40
C VAL A 243 -27.32 19.94 -20.04
N PRO A 244 -26.12 19.31 -19.94
CA PRO A 244 -25.55 18.84 -18.69
C PRO A 244 -25.34 19.96 -17.66
N ASP A 245 -25.90 19.82 -16.48
CA ASP A 245 -25.76 20.76 -15.36
C ASP A 245 -24.64 20.38 -14.39
N ARG A 246 -24.04 19.20 -14.55
CA ARG A 246 -22.90 18.71 -13.77
C ARG A 246 -22.03 17.75 -14.57
N ALA A 247 -20.73 17.78 -14.29
CA ALA A 247 -19.80 16.74 -14.71
C ALA A 247 -18.70 16.58 -13.65
N GLU A 248 -18.06 15.42 -13.64
CA GLU A 248 -17.01 15.06 -12.70
C GLU A 248 -15.88 14.33 -13.43
N VAL A 249 -14.64 14.57 -13.01
CA VAL A 249 -13.50 13.73 -13.30
C VAL A 249 -12.87 13.27 -12.01
N VAL A 250 -12.48 11.99 -11.94
CA VAL A 250 -11.56 11.48 -10.90
C VAL A 250 -10.17 11.41 -11.50
N VAL A 251 -9.25 12.15 -10.88
CA VAL A 251 -7.85 12.28 -11.33
C VAL A 251 -6.96 11.55 -10.33
N ASP A 252 -6.11 10.64 -10.83
CA ASP A 252 -4.98 10.04 -10.09
C ASP A 252 -3.72 10.85 -10.41
N MET A 253 -3.14 11.49 -9.39
CA MET A 253 -1.87 12.18 -9.50
C MET A 253 -0.83 11.48 -8.64
N ARG A 254 0.39 11.28 -9.20
CA ARG A 254 1.52 10.72 -8.45
C ARG A 254 2.47 11.84 -8.10
N THR A 255 2.65 12.06 -6.78
CA THR A 255 3.35 13.22 -6.23
C THR A 255 4.76 12.88 -5.78
N VAL A 256 5.66 13.87 -5.79
CA VAL A 256 7.04 13.74 -5.25
C VAL A 256 7.27 14.64 -4.05
N ALA A 257 6.25 15.41 -3.68
CA ALA A 257 6.17 16.24 -2.47
C ALA A 257 4.73 16.20 -1.94
N ASP A 258 4.39 17.06 -0.98
CA ASP A 258 2.98 17.26 -0.64
C ASP A 258 2.19 17.73 -1.88
N GLY A 259 0.97 17.26 -2.01
CA GLY A 259 0.11 17.57 -3.16
C GLY A 259 -0.51 18.97 -3.15
N GLY A 260 -0.11 19.85 -2.23
CA GLY A 260 -0.75 21.13 -1.98
C GLY A 260 -0.82 22.06 -3.19
N ASP A 261 0.26 22.18 -3.96
CA ASP A 261 0.28 23.03 -5.18
C ASP A 261 -0.66 22.49 -6.27
N LEU A 262 -0.70 21.17 -6.44
CA LEU A 262 -1.61 20.53 -7.40
C LEU A 262 -3.08 20.75 -6.99
N LEU A 263 -3.39 20.52 -5.71
CA LEU A 263 -4.73 20.77 -5.17
C LEU A 263 -5.14 22.22 -5.28
N ALA A 264 -4.23 23.16 -4.99
CA ALA A 264 -4.48 24.60 -5.13
C ALA A 264 -4.72 24.98 -6.60
N TRP A 265 -3.97 24.40 -7.53
CA TRP A 265 -4.17 24.63 -8.96
C TRP A 265 -5.58 24.22 -9.41
N TRP A 266 -6.04 22.99 -9.04
CA TRP A 266 -7.38 22.52 -9.39
C TRP A 266 -8.47 23.44 -8.81
N ARG A 267 -8.35 23.83 -7.53
CA ARG A 267 -9.32 24.71 -6.86
C ARG A 267 -9.39 26.13 -7.45
N ALA A 268 -8.31 26.59 -8.05
CA ALA A 268 -8.23 27.92 -8.64
C ALA A 268 -8.83 28.02 -10.05
N GLN A 269 -9.23 26.93 -10.67
CA GLN A 269 -9.75 26.96 -12.02
C GLN A 269 -11.19 27.50 -12.06
N PRO A 270 -11.52 28.46 -12.98
CA PRO A 270 -12.83 29.10 -13.00
C PRO A 270 -13.99 28.17 -13.34
N GLU A 271 -13.73 27.04 -14.02
CA GLU A 271 -14.71 26.03 -14.35
C GLU A 271 -15.06 25.11 -13.19
N VAL A 272 -14.22 25.09 -12.15
CA VAL A 272 -14.35 24.16 -11.02
C VAL A 272 -15.33 24.68 -10.00
N ALA A 273 -16.36 23.90 -9.74
CA ALA A 273 -17.35 24.16 -8.71
C ALA A 273 -16.98 23.55 -7.36
N ASP A 274 -16.32 22.37 -7.37
CA ASP A 274 -15.92 21.65 -6.17
C ASP A 274 -14.73 20.73 -6.45
N VAL A 275 -13.89 20.50 -5.42
CA VAL A 275 -12.79 19.54 -5.42
C VAL A 275 -12.80 18.77 -4.11
N GLU A 276 -13.12 17.49 -4.22
CA GLU A 276 -13.06 16.52 -3.12
C GLU A 276 -11.73 15.78 -3.17
N VAL A 277 -11.01 15.76 -2.07
CA VAL A 277 -9.81 14.92 -1.90
C VAL A 277 -10.25 13.53 -1.48
N ARG A 278 -9.97 12.52 -2.30
CA ARG A 278 -10.30 11.12 -2.01
C ARG A 278 -9.13 10.37 -1.39
N VAL A 279 -7.90 10.63 -1.88
CA VAL A 279 -6.66 10.09 -1.36
C VAL A 279 -5.63 11.20 -1.33
N ASP A 280 -4.88 11.28 -0.24
CA ASP A 280 -3.72 12.17 -0.08
C ASP A 280 -2.63 11.44 0.72
N LEU A 281 -1.74 10.77 0.00
CA LEU A 281 -0.67 9.95 0.52
C LEU A 281 0.68 10.57 0.15
N PRO A 282 1.53 10.94 1.12
CA PRO A 282 2.82 11.54 0.83
C PRO A 282 3.79 10.55 0.15
N PRO A 283 4.77 11.05 -0.61
CA PRO A 283 5.85 10.22 -1.12
C PRO A 283 6.75 9.73 0.01
N VAL A 284 7.47 8.65 -0.24
CA VAL A 284 8.44 8.05 0.68
C VAL A 284 9.81 7.98 0.01
N GLY A 285 10.85 8.36 0.74
CA GLY A 285 12.22 8.25 0.28
C GLY A 285 13.18 8.03 1.44
N THR A 286 13.98 6.97 1.37
CA THR A 286 15.06 6.69 2.30
C THR A 286 16.40 6.97 1.62
N PRO A 287 17.32 7.71 2.25
CA PRO A 287 18.64 7.95 1.68
C PRO A 287 19.42 6.66 1.40
N ALA A 288 20.05 6.56 0.23
CA ALA A 288 20.80 5.37 -0.17
C ALA A 288 22.05 5.10 0.69
N ASP A 289 22.55 6.13 1.36
CA ASP A 289 23.69 6.08 2.28
C ASP A 289 23.27 5.81 3.74
N ASP A 290 21.98 5.51 4.01
CA ASP A 290 21.55 5.14 5.34
C ASP A 290 22.27 3.86 5.79
N PRO A 291 22.94 3.86 6.96
CA PRO A 291 23.74 2.74 7.43
C PRO A 291 22.94 1.44 7.61
N TRP A 292 21.66 1.53 7.91
CA TRP A 292 20.83 0.34 8.01
C TRP A 292 20.55 -0.25 6.62
N VAL A 293 20.23 0.59 5.63
CA VAL A 293 20.06 0.15 4.24
C VAL A 293 21.31 -0.58 3.74
N ALA A 294 22.50 -0.04 4.01
CA ALA A 294 23.76 -0.67 3.63
C ALA A 294 24.01 -2.03 4.31
N SER A 295 23.32 -2.34 5.40
CA SER A 295 23.43 -3.62 6.13
C SER A 295 22.46 -4.70 5.64
N LEU A 296 21.52 -4.37 4.74
CA LEU A 296 20.52 -5.31 4.25
C LEU A 296 21.13 -6.35 3.31
N PRO A 297 20.75 -7.63 3.40
CA PRO A 297 21.34 -8.73 2.63
C PRO A 297 20.72 -8.86 1.22
N ALA A 298 20.35 -7.76 0.58
CA ALA A 298 19.70 -7.75 -0.73
C ALA A 298 20.18 -6.56 -1.57
N PRO A 299 20.20 -6.67 -2.90
CA PRO A 299 20.58 -5.56 -3.77
C PRO A 299 19.58 -4.41 -3.67
N VAL A 300 20.12 -3.19 -3.69
CA VAL A 300 19.30 -1.96 -3.73
C VAL A 300 19.02 -1.58 -5.17
N LEU A 301 17.74 -1.38 -5.51
CA LEU A 301 17.33 -0.86 -6.81
C LEU A 301 17.61 0.65 -6.90
N PRO A 302 18.16 1.13 -8.02
CA PRO A 302 18.42 2.56 -8.21
C PRO A 302 17.15 3.39 -8.50
N THR A 303 16.02 2.73 -8.74
CA THR A 303 14.75 3.37 -9.12
C THR A 303 13.71 3.18 -8.04
N PRO A 304 12.81 4.17 -7.83
CA PRO A 304 11.69 4.04 -6.89
C PRO A 304 10.64 3.06 -7.42
N ALA A 305 9.76 2.58 -6.53
CA ALA A 305 8.55 1.90 -6.95
C ALA A 305 7.57 2.90 -7.62
N THR A 306 6.78 2.39 -8.55
CA THR A 306 5.82 3.21 -9.31
C THR A 306 4.44 3.27 -8.66
N TYR A 307 4.20 2.40 -7.68
CA TYR A 307 2.98 2.30 -6.86
C TYR A 307 3.23 2.94 -5.48
N PHE A 308 2.18 3.29 -4.76
CA PHE A 308 2.25 3.66 -3.35
C PHE A 308 2.10 2.41 -2.48
N THR A 309 2.39 2.52 -1.20
CA THR A 309 2.21 1.46 -0.20
C THR A 309 1.78 2.08 1.13
N ASP A 310 1.49 1.27 2.13
CA ASP A 310 1.26 1.71 3.51
C ASP A 310 2.41 2.55 4.09
N ALA A 311 3.59 2.51 3.47
CA ALA A 311 4.71 3.37 3.83
C ALA A 311 4.35 4.87 3.80
N SER A 312 3.45 5.30 2.92
CA SER A 312 2.96 6.69 2.85
C SER A 312 2.28 7.16 4.14
N VAL A 313 1.57 6.26 4.82
CA VAL A 313 0.99 6.55 6.13
C VAL A 313 2.05 6.45 7.22
N LEU A 314 2.86 5.38 7.17
CA LEU A 314 3.84 5.09 8.21
C LEU A 314 4.93 6.15 8.32
N VAL A 315 5.39 6.74 7.21
CA VAL A 315 6.42 7.79 7.21
C VAL A 315 6.05 8.99 8.08
N GLN A 316 4.75 9.26 8.23
CA GLN A 316 4.25 10.37 9.02
C GLN A 316 4.34 10.11 10.54
N VAL A 317 4.40 8.85 10.96
CA VAL A 317 4.32 8.46 12.39
C VAL A 317 5.59 7.80 12.93
N VAL A 318 6.47 7.26 12.08
CA VAL A 318 7.69 6.56 12.52
C VAL A 318 8.90 7.48 12.83
N ARG A 319 8.69 8.79 12.88
CA ARG A 319 9.65 9.80 13.38
C ARG A 319 11.04 9.72 12.73
N GLY A 320 11.08 9.63 11.39
CA GLY A 320 12.33 9.64 10.62
C GLY A 320 13.08 8.28 10.59
N ALA A 321 12.44 7.20 11.00
CA ALA A 321 12.98 5.86 10.77
C ALA A 321 13.04 5.58 9.25
N PRO A 322 14.12 4.95 8.73
CA PRO A 322 14.19 4.56 7.33
C PRO A 322 13.10 3.54 7.01
N ILE A 323 12.51 3.70 5.82
CA ILE A 323 11.49 2.79 5.29
C ILE A 323 12.00 2.25 3.96
N VAL A 324 11.92 0.94 3.78
CA VAL A 324 12.21 0.29 2.50
C VAL A 324 11.04 -0.56 2.07
N VAL A 325 10.82 -0.64 0.76
CA VAL A 325 9.91 -1.58 0.13
C VAL A 325 10.75 -2.77 -0.35
N TRP A 326 10.45 -3.98 0.15
CA TRP A 326 11.31 -5.12 -0.15
C TRP A 326 10.57 -6.43 0.15
N GLY A 327 10.24 -7.19 -0.89
CA GLY A 327 9.55 -8.47 -0.72
C GLY A 327 9.56 -9.35 -1.96
N PRO A 328 9.00 -10.56 -1.82
CA PRO A 328 8.89 -11.53 -2.90
C PRO A 328 7.81 -11.14 -3.90
N GLY A 329 7.89 -11.66 -5.09
CA GLY A 329 6.95 -11.39 -6.18
C GLY A 329 7.44 -10.33 -7.15
N THR A 330 6.83 -10.28 -8.30
CA THR A 330 7.21 -9.33 -9.36
C THR A 330 6.11 -8.31 -9.62
N PRO A 331 6.45 -7.00 -9.67
CA PRO A 331 5.46 -5.95 -9.97
C PRO A 331 4.72 -6.15 -11.29
N ALA A 332 5.30 -6.88 -12.24
CA ALA A 332 4.73 -7.07 -13.56
C ALA A 332 3.43 -7.89 -13.57
N VAL A 333 3.16 -8.69 -12.53
CA VAL A 333 1.94 -9.51 -12.43
C VAL A 333 0.93 -8.99 -11.41
N MET A 334 1.29 -7.96 -10.64
CA MET A 334 0.37 -7.30 -9.70
C MET A 334 -0.85 -6.77 -10.46
N HIS A 335 -2.05 -6.98 -9.92
CA HIS A 335 -3.33 -6.57 -10.50
C HIS A 335 -3.67 -7.21 -11.87
N ALA A 336 -2.78 -8.01 -12.44
CA ALA A 336 -3.02 -8.71 -13.70
C ALA A 336 -3.87 -9.99 -13.50
N VAL A 337 -4.42 -10.52 -14.58
CA VAL A 337 -4.93 -11.90 -14.62
C VAL A 337 -3.76 -12.87 -14.53
N ASP A 338 -4.02 -14.07 -14.01
CA ASP A 338 -3.00 -15.11 -13.81
C ASP A 338 -1.82 -14.64 -12.94
N GLU A 339 -2.11 -13.84 -11.91
CA GLU A 339 -1.15 -13.44 -10.90
C GLU A 339 -0.55 -14.66 -10.21
N TYR A 340 0.75 -14.64 -9.96
CA TYR A 340 1.48 -15.70 -9.27
C TYR A 340 2.68 -15.17 -8.50
N VAL A 341 3.23 -15.99 -7.63
CA VAL A 341 4.53 -15.76 -7.00
C VAL A 341 5.40 -17.03 -7.10
N GLU A 342 6.68 -16.86 -7.35
CA GLU A 342 7.67 -17.95 -7.31
C GLU A 342 7.91 -18.37 -5.84
N LEU A 343 7.78 -19.66 -5.53
CA LEU A 343 8.05 -20.15 -4.17
C LEU A 343 9.48 -19.87 -3.71
N ALA A 344 10.44 -19.97 -4.61
CA ALA A 344 11.84 -19.66 -4.30
C ALA A 344 12.02 -18.21 -3.83
N GLU A 345 11.24 -17.25 -4.35
CA GLU A 345 11.28 -15.86 -3.89
C GLU A 345 10.69 -15.72 -2.47
N VAL A 346 9.61 -16.46 -2.15
CA VAL A 346 9.01 -16.46 -0.82
C VAL A 346 9.97 -17.03 0.22
N GLU A 347 10.62 -18.15 -0.09
CA GLU A 347 11.62 -18.79 0.76
C GLU A 347 12.84 -17.88 0.97
N GLN A 348 13.31 -17.22 -0.09
CA GLN A 348 14.42 -16.27 -0.03
C GLN A 348 14.06 -15.06 0.84
N ALA A 349 12.87 -14.47 0.67
CA ALA A 349 12.40 -13.36 1.50
C ALA A 349 12.29 -13.75 2.97
N ALA A 350 11.68 -14.90 3.27
CA ALA A 350 11.53 -15.39 4.64
C ALA A 350 12.89 -15.59 5.32
N ALA A 351 13.86 -16.16 4.60
CA ALA A 351 15.23 -16.33 5.11
C ALA A 351 15.91 -14.98 5.34
N ALA A 352 15.79 -14.04 4.38
CA ALA A 352 16.40 -12.73 4.46
C ALA A 352 15.79 -11.88 5.60
N PHE A 353 14.47 -11.89 5.78
CA PHE A 353 13.81 -11.17 6.87
C PHE A 353 14.16 -11.80 8.22
N THR A 354 14.23 -13.12 8.31
CA THR A 354 14.67 -13.82 9.53
C THR A 354 16.10 -13.42 9.90
N ASP A 355 16.99 -13.34 8.93
CA ASP A 355 18.37 -12.90 9.15
C ASP A 355 18.44 -11.43 9.62
N VAL A 356 17.69 -10.51 8.99
CA VAL A 356 17.61 -9.10 9.43
C VAL A 356 17.03 -9.00 10.83
N VAL A 357 15.95 -9.72 11.14
CA VAL A 357 15.35 -9.77 12.48
C VAL A 357 16.34 -10.29 13.50
N SER A 358 17.06 -11.39 13.22
CA SER A 358 18.01 -11.99 14.16
C SER A 358 19.18 -11.06 14.50
N ARG A 359 19.60 -10.23 13.57
CA ARG A 359 20.66 -9.21 13.75
C ARG A 359 20.16 -7.89 14.31
N TRP A 360 18.85 -7.70 14.38
CA TRP A 360 18.27 -6.47 14.89
C TRP A 360 18.33 -6.40 16.41
N ASN A 361 19.20 -5.55 16.92
CA ASN A 361 19.37 -5.37 18.38
C ASN A 361 18.68 -4.09 18.90
N GLY A 362 17.99 -3.36 18.03
CA GLY A 362 17.23 -2.15 18.34
C GLY A 362 18.07 -1.05 19.00
N PRO A 363 18.52 -0.02 18.31
CA PRO A 363 19.24 1.09 18.95
C PRO A 363 18.37 1.71 20.05
N PRO A 364 18.98 2.39 21.07
CA PRO A 364 18.24 3.03 22.15
C PRO A 364 17.16 4.00 21.63
N ALA A 365 15.97 3.97 22.22
CA ALA A 365 14.84 4.82 21.81
C ALA A 365 15.12 6.32 21.94
N GLY A 366 16.04 6.72 22.84
CA GLY A 366 16.47 8.11 23.06
C GLY A 366 17.54 8.63 22.10
N SER A 367 18.16 7.78 21.27
CA SER A 367 19.11 8.21 20.26
C SER A 367 18.34 8.85 19.10
N ARG A 368 18.34 10.17 19.00
CA ARG A 368 17.87 10.86 17.78
C ARG A 368 18.86 10.52 16.66
N ARG A 369 18.37 10.04 15.51
CA ARG A 369 19.08 10.30 14.25
C ARG A 369 18.89 11.81 14.01
N GLU A 370 19.96 12.58 14.02
CA GLU A 370 19.89 13.95 13.53
C GLU A 370 19.55 13.90 12.03
N PRO A 371 18.70 14.82 11.52
CA PRO A 371 18.25 14.85 10.15
C PRO A 371 19.40 15.04 9.16
#